data_a5bea06d2d244d1ca7cda02771102c06
#
_entry.id   a5bea06d2d244d1ca7cda02771102c06
#
_cell.length_a   1.000
_cell.length_b   1.000
_cell.length_c   1.000
_cell.angle_alpha   90.00
_cell.angle_beta   90.00
_cell.angle_gamma   90.00
#
_symmetry.space_group_name_H-M   'P 1'
#
loop_
_entity.id
_entity.type
_entity.pdbx_description
1 polymer ?
#
loop_
_entity_poly.entity_id
_entity_poly.type
_entity_poly.pdbx_seq_one_letter_code
_entity_poly.pdbx_strand_id
1 'polypeptide(L)'
;MTPDDTEPTGPRLRVMWMSTFAFTVLFAVWLMLGVLGLEIKKDTALMLGADDAASMTPDQIKAAVESRFEWLLAAAILAGSLPRLNFGIWADKHGGRNMMVGLLLFCAIPAYGLAFASSYAELLTAATLFGLAGNSFTVGIAWNSAWFPTRQKGTALGVFGAGNVGASGTKLLVVLVPTVLTLIPVGGYLGGLIPGGWRFVPVLYAALLVLTAVGVWFVCPKVDHCPGRGRPLGEMLAPLKHVRVWRLSLYYVVVFGAYVALSSWLPNYYRNTFGVDLRTAALLTAMYIFPASLLRPLGGYLSDKFGPRVVTYAVFVGMTVALIPLCLPTHVLDLGVTLFTGLMVVVGVGMGIGKASVYKYVPNYFPKDVGAVGGLVGMLGALGGFVLPPVFGMVGRATGSPQAAFVALLALTVGSLAWLHLVVVAMKRAEARMMAEPEPALALASAES
;
A
#
# COMPACT_ATOMS: atom_id res chain seq x y z
N MET A 1 -3.10 -23.57 14.64
CA MET A 1 -1.73 -24.04 14.88
C MET A 1 -0.79 -22.94 14.43
N THR A 2 0.06 -22.43 15.29
CA THR A 2 1.19 -21.58 14.88
C THR A 2 2.19 -22.48 14.17
N PRO A 3 2.78 -22.06 13.03
CA PRO A 3 3.83 -22.85 12.37
C PRO A 3 4.94 -23.13 13.38
N ASP A 4 5.23 -24.38 13.60
CA ASP A 4 6.29 -24.81 14.50
C ASP A 4 7.64 -24.47 13.86
N ASP A 5 8.67 -24.16 14.67
CA ASP A 5 10.05 -23.91 14.20
C ASP A 5 10.64 -25.16 13.46
N THR A 6 9.99 -26.30 13.57
CA THR A 6 10.34 -27.58 12.94
C THR A 6 9.98 -27.71 11.45
N GLU A 7 9.09 -26.84 10.90
CA GLU A 7 8.76 -26.93 9.49
C GLU A 7 9.94 -26.55 8.57
N PRO A 8 10.07 -27.25 7.41
CA PRO A 8 11.17 -26.98 6.47
C PRO A 8 11.18 -25.53 5.99
N THR A 9 12.35 -24.92 5.90
CA THR A 9 12.52 -23.53 5.43
C THR A 9 12.18 -23.34 3.96
N GLY A 10 12.39 -24.37 3.12
CA GLY A 10 12.19 -24.28 1.67
C GLY A 10 10.77 -23.88 1.23
N PRO A 11 9.69 -24.54 1.72
CA PRO A 11 8.32 -24.15 1.40
C PRO A 11 7.97 -22.71 1.82
N ARG A 12 8.42 -22.28 2.99
CA ARG A 12 8.20 -20.91 3.49
C ARG A 12 8.82 -19.85 2.57
N LEU A 13 10.06 -20.09 2.13
CA LEU A 13 10.76 -19.17 1.22
C LEU A 13 10.09 -19.13 -0.15
N ARG A 14 9.60 -20.27 -0.67
CA ARG A 14 8.83 -20.28 -1.92
C ARG A 14 7.57 -19.43 -1.82
N VAL A 15 6.81 -19.56 -0.73
CA VAL A 15 5.63 -18.74 -0.47
C VAL A 15 6.01 -17.26 -0.41
N MET A 16 7.03 -16.89 0.35
CA MET A 16 7.46 -15.50 0.50
C MET A 16 7.87 -14.88 -0.83
N TRP A 17 8.76 -15.52 -1.59
CA TRP A 17 9.26 -14.97 -2.84
C TRP A 17 8.20 -14.94 -3.94
N MET A 18 7.42 -16.01 -4.08
CA MET A 18 6.36 -16.07 -5.08
C MET A 18 5.22 -15.10 -4.77
N SER A 19 4.83 -14.95 -3.49
CA SER A 19 3.83 -13.95 -3.09
C SER A 19 4.35 -12.52 -3.28
N THR A 20 5.63 -12.25 -2.99
CA THR A 20 6.27 -10.95 -3.22
C THR A 20 6.26 -10.59 -4.71
N PHE A 21 6.65 -11.53 -5.57
CA PHE A 21 6.64 -11.33 -7.02
C PHE A 21 5.21 -11.11 -7.54
N ALA A 22 4.25 -11.94 -7.11
CA ALA A 22 2.84 -11.81 -7.47
C ALA A 22 2.27 -10.45 -7.03
N PHE A 23 2.59 -10.03 -5.79
CA PHE A 23 2.19 -8.72 -5.30
C PHE A 23 2.84 -7.58 -6.10
N THR A 24 4.11 -7.71 -6.49
CA THR A 24 4.81 -6.71 -7.31
C THR A 24 4.09 -6.49 -8.64
N VAL A 25 3.73 -7.57 -9.34
CA VAL A 25 3.02 -7.50 -10.62
C VAL A 25 1.61 -6.93 -10.44
N LEU A 26 0.84 -7.45 -9.46
CA LEU A 26 -0.52 -6.95 -9.16
C LEU A 26 -0.51 -5.49 -8.72
N PHE A 27 0.49 -5.05 -7.96
CA PHE A 27 0.61 -3.66 -7.52
C PHE A 27 0.97 -2.72 -8.69
N ALA A 28 1.78 -3.20 -9.65
CA ALA A 28 2.06 -2.49 -10.88
C ALA A 28 0.78 -2.30 -11.72
N VAL A 29 -0.01 -3.37 -11.87
CA VAL A 29 -1.31 -3.33 -12.58
C VAL A 29 -2.28 -2.38 -11.89
N TRP A 30 -2.39 -2.45 -10.56
CA TRP A 30 -3.28 -1.57 -9.79
C TRP A 30 -3.04 -0.09 -10.05
N LEU A 31 -1.79 0.31 -10.23
CA LEU A 31 -1.39 1.71 -10.38
C LEU A 31 -1.01 2.09 -11.84
N MET A 32 -1.22 1.21 -12.81
CA MET A 32 -0.79 1.45 -14.20
C MET A 32 -1.48 2.67 -14.83
N LEU A 33 -2.73 2.97 -14.48
CA LEU A 33 -3.43 4.15 -15.01
C LEU A 33 -2.74 5.46 -14.67
N GLY A 34 -2.11 5.57 -13.50
CA GLY A 34 -1.36 6.76 -13.11
C GLY A 34 -0.22 7.12 -14.07
N VAL A 35 0.22 6.14 -14.85
CA VAL A 35 1.27 6.27 -15.86
C VAL A 35 0.68 6.34 -17.26
N LEU A 36 -0.24 5.44 -17.60
CA LEU A 36 -0.90 5.41 -18.91
C LEU A 36 -1.78 6.63 -19.15
N GLY A 37 -2.20 7.31 -18.09
CA GLY A 37 -3.04 8.50 -18.17
C GLY A 37 -2.47 9.63 -19.03
N LEU A 38 -1.15 9.71 -19.18
CA LEU A 38 -0.51 10.68 -20.07
C LEU A 38 -0.92 10.44 -21.54
N GLU A 39 -1.10 9.18 -21.93
CA GLU A 39 -1.50 8.80 -23.29
C GLU A 39 -3.04 8.70 -23.43
N ILE A 40 -3.72 8.11 -22.43
CA ILE A 40 -5.19 7.96 -22.44
C ILE A 40 -5.89 9.32 -22.55
N LYS A 41 -5.41 10.34 -21.83
CA LYS A 41 -6.00 11.70 -21.85
C LYS A 41 -5.86 12.41 -23.20
N LYS A 42 -4.95 11.98 -24.06
CA LYS A 42 -4.82 12.53 -25.43
C LYS A 42 -5.95 12.07 -26.35
N ASP A 43 -6.55 10.93 -26.07
CA ASP A 43 -7.68 10.37 -26.84
C ASP A 43 -8.99 10.93 -26.28
N THR A 44 -9.34 12.14 -26.75
CA THR A 44 -10.56 12.84 -26.30
C THR A 44 -11.83 12.11 -26.73
N ALA A 45 -11.84 11.44 -27.88
CA ALA A 45 -12.97 10.66 -28.35
C ALA A 45 -13.24 9.46 -27.43
N LEU A 46 -12.20 8.78 -26.98
CA LEU A 46 -12.28 7.69 -26.00
C LEU A 46 -12.79 8.19 -24.64
N MET A 47 -12.33 9.38 -24.23
CA MET A 47 -12.64 9.92 -22.90
C MET A 47 -14.03 10.58 -22.83
N LEU A 48 -14.48 11.26 -23.86
CA LEU A 48 -15.70 12.07 -23.86
C LEU A 48 -16.78 11.56 -24.83
N GLY A 49 -16.41 10.74 -25.83
CA GLY A 49 -17.22 10.48 -27.00
C GLY A 49 -17.02 11.56 -28.10
N ALA A 50 -17.13 11.17 -29.34
CA ALA A 50 -16.85 12.07 -30.47
C ALA A 50 -17.80 13.25 -30.54
N ASP A 51 -19.11 12.99 -30.33
CA ASP A 51 -20.17 14.00 -30.43
C ASP A 51 -20.11 15.02 -29.29
N ASP A 52 -19.88 14.55 -28.07
CA ASP A 52 -19.73 15.42 -26.89
C ASP A 52 -18.49 16.31 -27.03
N ALA A 53 -17.36 15.74 -27.45
CA ALA A 53 -16.13 16.50 -27.67
C ALA A 53 -16.26 17.58 -28.74
N ALA A 54 -17.02 17.32 -29.82
CA ALA A 54 -17.23 18.28 -30.90
C ALA A 54 -18.08 19.50 -30.48
N SER A 55 -18.86 19.39 -29.40
CA SER A 55 -19.71 20.46 -28.87
C SER A 55 -19.04 21.36 -27.85
N MET A 56 -17.85 21.01 -27.38
CA MET A 56 -17.14 21.67 -26.27
C MET A 56 -16.01 22.59 -26.75
N THR A 57 -15.73 23.64 -25.97
CA THR A 57 -14.51 24.46 -26.16
C THR A 57 -13.25 23.70 -25.68
N PRO A 58 -12.04 24.05 -26.16
CA PRO A 58 -10.81 23.40 -25.75
C PRO A 58 -10.60 23.35 -24.23
N ASP A 59 -10.98 24.41 -23.51
CA ASP A 59 -10.85 24.46 -22.04
C ASP A 59 -11.87 23.55 -21.36
N GLN A 60 -13.10 23.45 -21.89
CA GLN A 60 -14.12 22.53 -21.40
C GLN A 60 -13.69 21.07 -21.64
N ILE A 61 -13.14 20.76 -22.82
CA ILE A 61 -12.59 19.42 -23.12
C ILE A 61 -11.52 19.05 -22.12
N LYS A 62 -10.55 19.95 -21.90
CA LYS A 62 -9.45 19.71 -20.94
C LYS A 62 -9.97 19.44 -19.53
N ALA A 63 -10.89 20.26 -19.03
CA ALA A 63 -11.48 20.10 -17.71
C ALA A 63 -12.29 18.79 -17.58
N ALA A 64 -13.08 18.45 -18.60
CA ALA A 64 -13.89 17.23 -18.61
C ALA A 64 -13.03 15.96 -18.67
N VAL A 65 -11.98 15.94 -19.52
CA VAL A 65 -11.01 14.83 -19.60
C VAL A 65 -10.29 14.63 -18.27
N GLU A 66 -9.83 15.71 -17.62
CA GLU A 66 -9.14 15.62 -16.33
C GLU A 66 -10.10 15.07 -15.27
N SER A 67 -11.33 15.58 -15.17
CA SER A 67 -12.33 15.08 -14.22
C SER A 67 -12.68 13.61 -14.45
N ARG A 68 -12.91 13.18 -15.70
CA ARG A 68 -13.16 11.76 -16.00
C ARG A 68 -11.96 10.88 -15.68
N PHE A 69 -10.75 11.37 -15.91
CA PHE A 69 -9.54 10.63 -15.55
C PHE A 69 -9.34 10.48 -14.05
N GLU A 70 -9.68 11.51 -13.27
CA GLU A 70 -9.69 11.41 -11.79
C GLU A 70 -10.65 10.33 -11.31
N TRP A 71 -11.83 10.20 -11.93
CA TRP A 71 -12.78 9.12 -11.63
C TRP A 71 -12.25 7.73 -11.97
N LEU A 72 -11.51 7.58 -13.09
CA LEU A 72 -10.83 6.31 -13.41
C LEU A 72 -9.85 5.91 -12.34
N LEU A 73 -9.01 6.85 -11.87
CA LEU A 73 -8.05 6.60 -10.79
C LEU A 73 -8.76 6.28 -9.49
N ALA A 74 -9.80 7.04 -9.14
CA ALA A 74 -10.60 6.84 -7.94
C ALA A 74 -11.24 5.46 -7.91
N ALA A 75 -11.86 5.02 -9.00
CA ALA A 75 -12.50 3.72 -9.12
C ALA A 75 -11.50 2.57 -8.90
N ALA A 76 -10.33 2.62 -9.54
CA ALA A 76 -9.27 1.62 -9.36
C ALA A 76 -8.75 1.58 -7.91
N ILE A 77 -8.54 2.76 -7.30
CA ILE A 77 -8.05 2.85 -5.91
C ILE A 77 -9.11 2.31 -4.93
N LEU A 78 -10.36 2.69 -5.09
CA LEU A 78 -11.46 2.25 -4.21
C LEU A 78 -11.70 0.74 -4.33
N ALA A 79 -11.72 0.20 -5.55
CA ALA A 79 -11.85 -1.24 -5.76
C ALA A 79 -10.69 -2.04 -5.15
N GLY A 80 -9.47 -1.51 -5.17
CA GLY A 80 -8.31 -2.12 -4.53
C GLY A 80 -8.18 -1.87 -3.03
N SER A 81 -9.03 -1.05 -2.45
CA SER A 81 -8.96 -0.68 -1.04
C SER A 81 -10.12 -1.22 -0.23
N LEU A 82 -11.36 -0.96 -0.63
CA LEU A 82 -12.57 -1.29 0.15
C LEU A 82 -12.74 -2.80 0.41
N PRO A 83 -12.53 -3.72 -0.57
CA PRO A 83 -12.72 -5.15 -0.33
C PRO A 83 -11.59 -5.84 0.44
N ARG A 84 -10.52 -5.12 0.86
CA ARG A 84 -9.36 -5.72 1.55
C ARG A 84 -9.73 -6.57 2.74
N LEU A 85 -10.72 -6.16 3.52
CA LEU A 85 -11.23 -6.93 4.65
C LEU A 85 -11.75 -8.30 4.19
N ASN A 86 -12.57 -8.33 3.13
CA ASN A 86 -13.15 -9.57 2.60
C ASN A 86 -12.06 -10.50 2.05
N PHE A 87 -11.14 -9.95 1.25
CA PHE A 87 -10.02 -10.73 0.69
C PHE A 87 -9.09 -11.29 1.78
N GLY A 88 -8.90 -10.56 2.89
CA GLY A 88 -8.16 -11.06 4.05
C GLY A 88 -8.86 -12.25 4.72
N ILE A 89 -10.15 -12.15 4.97
CA ILE A 89 -10.96 -13.22 5.53
C ILE A 89 -10.98 -14.44 4.61
N TRP A 90 -11.13 -14.22 3.31
CA TRP A 90 -11.12 -15.31 2.33
C TRP A 90 -9.75 -15.98 2.23
N ALA A 91 -8.65 -15.23 2.33
CA ALA A 91 -7.30 -15.80 2.38
C ALA A 91 -7.10 -16.70 3.62
N ASP A 92 -7.58 -16.27 4.80
CA ASP A 92 -7.54 -17.08 6.01
C ASP A 92 -8.40 -18.36 5.88
N LYS A 93 -9.53 -18.32 5.16
CA LYS A 93 -10.45 -19.47 4.97
C LYS A 93 -10.01 -20.43 3.86
N HIS A 94 -9.60 -19.91 2.73
CA HIS A 94 -9.39 -20.69 1.50
C HIS A 94 -7.92 -20.90 1.16
N GLY A 95 -7.00 -20.27 1.92
CA GLY A 95 -5.56 -20.31 1.70
C GLY A 95 -5.08 -19.21 0.75
N GLY A 96 -3.89 -18.69 1.04
CA GLY A 96 -3.32 -17.60 0.29
C GLY A 96 -2.94 -17.94 -1.15
N ARG A 97 -2.50 -19.19 -1.40
CA ARG A 97 -2.18 -19.69 -2.75
C ARG A 97 -3.38 -19.60 -3.69
N ASN A 98 -4.50 -20.18 -3.30
CA ASN A 98 -5.70 -20.19 -4.13
C ASN A 98 -6.24 -18.79 -4.38
N MET A 99 -6.26 -17.96 -3.32
CA MET A 99 -6.72 -16.56 -3.41
C MET A 99 -5.81 -15.72 -4.30
N MET A 100 -4.48 -15.89 -4.19
CA MET A 100 -3.52 -15.15 -5.02
C MET A 100 -3.63 -15.54 -6.49
N VAL A 101 -3.69 -16.84 -6.80
CA VAL A 101 -3.88 -17.32 -8.18
C VAL A 101 -5.21 -16.86 -8.77
N GLY A 102 -6.30 -16.96 -7.99
CA GLY A 102 -7.62 -16.48 -8.43
C GLY A 102 -7.59 -14.98 -8.74
N LEU A 103 -6.93 -14.17 -7.90
CA LEU A 103 -6.84 -12.74 -8.11
C LEU A 103 -5.97 -12.37 -9.32
N LEU A 104 -4.84 -13.08 -9.53
CA LEU A 104 -3.97 -12.91 -10.71
C LEU A 104 -4.74 -13.17 -12.00
N LEU A 105 -5.43 -14.31 -12.08
CA LEU A 105 -6.19 -14.70 -13.27
C LEU A 105 -7.40 -13.78 -13.49
N PHE A 106 -8.11 -13.43 -12.42
CA PHE A 106 -9.23 -12.50 -12.51
C PHE A 106 -8.79 -11.14 -13.05
N CYS A 107 -7.72 -10.56 -12.52
CA CYS A 107 -7.23 -9.25 -12.94
C CYS A 107 -6.61 -9.24 -14.35
N ALA A 108 -6.14 -10.40 -14.84
CA ALA A 108 -5.60 -10.51 -16.19
C ALA A 108 -6.67 -10.21 -17.27
N ILE A 109 -7.93 -10.61 -17.04
CA ILE A 109 -9.04 -10.42 -17.98
C ILE A 109 -9.33 -8.92 -18.21
N PRO A 110 -9.67 -8.11 -17.18
CA PRO A 110 -9.92 -6.70 -17.37
C PRO A 110 -8.67 -5.91 -17.74
N ALA A 111 -7.46 -6.34 -17.32
CA ALA A 111 -6.22 -5.73 -17.78
C ALA A 111 -6.05 -5.89 -19.30
N TYR A 112 -6.31 -7.09 -19.83
CA TYR A 112 -6.33 -7.32 -21.29
C TYR A 112 -7.45 -6.51 -21.96
N GLY A 113 -8.65 -6.52 -21.39
CA GLY A 113 -9.81 -5.79 -21.91
C GLY A 113 -9.58 -4.27 -22.01
N LEU A 114 -8.79 -3.70 -21.10
CA LEU A 114 -8.43 -2.27 -21.16
C LEU A 114 -7.73 -1.89 -22.48
N ALA A 115 -6.96 -2.80 -23.06
CA ALA A 115 -6.27 -2.57 -24.33
C ALA A 115 -7.24 -2.38 -25.52
N PHE A 116 -8.48 -2.85 -25.39
CA PHE A 116 -9.51 -2.81 -26.44
C PHE A 116 -10.64 -1.83 -26.13
N ALA A 117 -10.55 -1.12 -25.01
CA ALA A 117 -11.58 -0.16 -24.65
C ALA A 117 -11.77 0.90 -25.74
N SER A 118 -13.03 1.10 -26.12
CA SER A 118 -13.48 2.03 -27.15
C SER A 118 -14.33 3.17 -26.57
N SER A 119 -14.68 3.10 -25.30
CA SER A 119 -15.51 4.08 -24.60
C SER A 119 -15.02 4.30 -23.16
N TYR A 120 -15.39 5.45 -22.60
CA TYR A 120 -15.12 5.77 -21.19
C TYR A 120 -15.74 4.74 -20.22
N ALA A 121 -16.93 4.23 -20.54
CA ALA A 121 -17.60 3.22 -19.72
C ALA A 121 -16.79 1.91 -19.66
N GLU A 122 -16.22 1.49 -20.78
CA GLU A 122 -15.33 0.31 -20.83
C GLU A 122 -14.02 0.55 -20.07
N LEU A 123 -13.43 1.75 -20.21
CA LEU A 123 -12.26 2.14 -19.41
C LEU A 123 -12.56 2.08 -17.91
N LEU A 124 -13.69 2.66 -17.47
CA LEU A 124 -14.11 2.70 -16.08
C LEU A 124 -14.38 1.30 -15.52
N THR A 125 -15.03 0.46 -16.31
CA THR A 125 -15.32 -0.93 -15.95
C THR A 125 -14.03 -1.72 -15.80
N ALA A 126 -13.13 -1.65 -16.78
CA ALA A 126 -11.84 -2.32 -16.72
C ALA A 126 -11.01 -1.82 -15.52
N ALA A 127 -10.95 -0.50 -15.30
CA ALA A 127 -10.25 0.12 -14.18
C ALA A 127 -10.77 -0.38 -12.82
N THR A 128 -12.08 -0.45 -12.67
CA THR A 128 -12.71 -0.95 -11.43
C THR A 128 -12.39 -2.43 -11.21
N LEU A 129 -12.48 -3.26 -12.23
CA LEU A 129 -12.25 -4.71 -12.11
C LEU A 129 -10.77 -5.04 -11.86
N PHE A 130 -9.83 -4.50 -12.67
CA PHE A 130 -8.42 -4.75 -12.37
C PHE A 130 -7.95 -4.01 -11.11
N GLY A 131 -8.66 -2.99 -10.68
CA GLY A 131 -8.44 -2.31 -9.40
C GLY A 131 -8.43 -3.26 -8.22
N LEU A 132 -9.18 -4.37 -8.29
CA LEU A 132 -9.16 -5.44 -7.27
C LEU A 132 -7.76 -6.01 -7.02
N ALA A 133 -6.81 -5.82 -7.94
CA ALA A 133 -5.39 -6.21 -7.76
C ALA A 133 -4.77 -5.62 -6.48
N GLY A 134 -5.24 -4.45 -6.01
CA GLY A 134 -4.80 -3.84 -4.76
C GLY A 134 -5.08 -4.68 -3.50
N ASN A 135 -6.02 -5.65 -3.59
CA ASN A 135 -6.35 -6.56 -2.49
C ASN A 135 -5.31 -7.67 -2.30
N SER A 136 -4.41 -7.88 -3.28
CA SER A 136 -3.30 -8.83 -3.19
C SER A 136 -2.40 -8.59 -1.99
N PHE A 137 -2.28 -7.33 -1.54
CA PHE A 137 -1.54 -7.00 -0.34
C PHE A 137 -2.09 -7.75 0.88
N THR A 138 -3.39 -7.70 1.11
CA THR A 138 -4.02 -8.37 2.26
C THR A 138 -3.95 -9.89 2.15
N VAL A 139 -4.16 -10.43 0.95
CA VAL A 139 -4.00 -11.87 0.68
C VAL A 139 -2.58 -12.34 1.04
N GLY A 140 -1.56 -11.62 0.59
CA GLY A 140 -0.17 -12.00 0.88
C GLY A 140 0.24 -11.79 2.33
N ILE A 141 -0.30 -10.78 3.02
CA ILE A 141 -0.11 -10.61 4.47
C ILE A 141 -0.66 -11.82 5.23
N ALA A 142 -1.90 -12.22 4.97
CA ALA A 142 -2.51 -13.39 5.58
C ALA A 142 -1.70 -14.66 5.27
N TRP A 143 -1.34 -14.84 4.00
CA TRP A 143 -0.60 -16.00 3.51
C TRP A 143 0.78 -16.13 4.16
N ASN A 144 1.63 -15.09 4.10
CA ASN A 144 2.94 -15.13 4.74
C ASN A 144 2.84 -15.29 6.27
N SER A 145 1.86 -14.66 6.92
CA SER A 145 1.66 -14.81 8.36
C SER A 145 1.28 -16.22 8.77
N ALA A 146 0.59 -16.97 7.90
CA ALA A 146 0.23 -18.36 8.16
C ALA A 146 1.42 -19.31 8.04
N TRP A 147 2.43 -18.97 7.19
CA TRP A 147 3.59 -19.83 6.93
C TRP A 147 4.80 -19.57 7.81
N PHE A 148 4.95 -18.34 8.35
CA PHE A 148 6.17 -17.98 9.11
C PHE A 148 5.94 -18.01 10.62
N PRO A 149 6.93 -18.49 11.40
CA PRO A 149 6.89 -18.44 12.85
C PRO A 149 6.95 -17.00 13.35
N THR A 150 6.43 -16.76 14.55
CA THR A 150 6.29 -15.41 15.12
C THR A 150 7.59 -14.60 15.12
N ARG A 151 8.74 -15.27 15.32
CA ARG A 151 10.07 -14.64 15.33
C ARG A 151 10.51 -14.06 13.98
N GLN A 152 9.97 -14.56 12.85
CA GLN A 152 10.35 -14.20 11.49
C GLN A 152 9.23 -13.51 10.72
N LYS A 153 8.03 -13.38 11.30
CA LYS A 153 6.87 -12.77 10.62
C LYS A 153 7.13 -11.34 10.18
N GLY A 154 7.84 -10.55 10.99
CA GLY A 154 8.18 -9.16 10.64
C GLY A 154 9.01 -9.09 9.37
N THR A 155 10.09 -9.88 9.31
CA THR A 155 10.96 -9.96 8.13
C THR A 155 10.20 -10.45 6.90
N ALA A 156 9.44 -11.52 7.02
CA ALA A 156 8.66 -12.09 5.91
C ALA A 156 7.62 -11.08 5.37
N LEU A 157 6.87 -10.42 6.25
CA LEU A 157 5.90 -9.40 5.88
C LEU A 157 6.57 -8.13 5.32
N GLY A 158 7.77 -7.82 5.79
CA GLY A 158 8.59 -6.73 5.27
C GLY A 158 9.06 -7.01 3.84
N VAL A 159 9.62 -8.21 3.58
CA VAL A 159 10.04 -8.65 2.25
C VAL A 159 8.84 -8.68 1.30
N PHE A 160 7.76 -9.33 1.70
CA PHE A 160 6.51 -9.32 0.92
C PHE A 160 6.06 -7.90 0.59
N GLY A 161 6.04 -7.03 1.58
CA GLY A 161 5.60 -5.64 1.41
C GLY A 161 6.53 -4.78 0.53
N ALA A 162 7.78 -5.16 0.32
CA ALA A 162 8.68 -4.50 -0.63
C ALA A 162 8.19 -4.61 -2.09
N GLY A 163 7.29 -5.55 -2.38
CA GLY A 163 6.59 -5.65 -3.67
C GLY A 163 5.83 -4.38 -4.08
N ASN A 164 5.58 -3.43 -3.17
CA ASN A 164 5.11 -2.08 -3.54
C ASN A 164 6.00 -1.39 -4.58
N VAL A 165 7.25 -1.83 -4.78
CA VAL A 165 8.15 -1.34 -5.83
C VAL A 165 7.55 -1.53 -7.24
N GLY A 166 6.56 -2.41 -7.40
CA GLY A 166 5.80 -2.57 -8.65
C GLY A 166 5.23 -1.27 -9.21
N ALA A 167 4.81 -0.33 -8.35
CA ALA A 167 4.40 1.00 -8.78
C ALA A 167 5.52 1.80 -9.48
N SER A 168 6.77 1.62 -9.03
CA SER A 168 7.93 2.24 -9.67
C SER A 168 8.31 1.52 -10.97
N GLY A 169 8.08 0.20 -11.03
CA GLY A 169 8.27 -0.60 -12.25
C GLY A 169 7.46 -0.08 -13.42
N THR A 170 6.19 0.26 -13.20
CA THR A 170 5.34 0.87 -14.24
C THR A 170 5.89 2.23 -14.69
N LYS A 171 6.39 3.06 -13.78
CA LYS A 171 7.02 4.35 -14.13
C LYS A 171 8.30 4.17 -14.94
N LEU A 172 9.10 3.15 -14.63
CA LEU A 172 10.27 2.79 -15.43
C LEU A 172 9.89 2.27 -16.82
N LEU A 173 8.83 1.46 -16.92
CA LEU A 173 8.30 1.03 -18.20
C LEU A 173 7.90 2.23 -19.08
N VAL A 174 7.36 3.31 -18.51
CA VAL A 174 6.99 4.51 -19.28
C VAL A 174 8.20 5.30 -19.77
N VAL A 175 9.28 5.33 -19.02
CA VAL A 175 10.56 5.90 -19.53
C VAL A 175 11.11 5.04 -20.68
N LEU A 176 10.92 3.73 -20.63
CA LEU A 176 11.29 2.78 -21.68
C LEU A 176 10.21 2.67 -22.77
N VAL A 177 8.94 3.02 -22.47
CA VAL A 177 7.80 2.92 -23.38
C VAL A 177 8.01 3.67 -24.69
N PRO A 178 8.55 4.91 -24.77
CA PRO A 178 8.84 5.51 -26.06
C PRO A 178 9.73 4.63 -26.93
N THR A 179 10.76 4.01 -26.34
CA THR A 179 11.67 3.09 -27.05
C THR A 179 10.97 1.76 -27.38
N VAL A 180 10.19 1.21 -26.45
CA VAL A 180 9.42 -0.04 -26.66
C VAL A 180 8.30 0.20 -27.68
N LEU A 181 7.61 1.35 -27.62
CA LEU A 181 6.54 1.70 -28.56
C LEU A 181 7.06 1.90 -29.99
N THR A 182 8.31 2.35 -30.17
CA THR A 182 8.91 2.41 -31.51
C THR A 182 9.22 1.02 -32.09
N LEU A 183 9.39 0.00 -31.23
CA LEU A 183 9.60 -1.38 -31.67
C LEU A 183 8.30 -2.11 -32.00
N ILE A 184 7.14 -1.56 -31.61
CA ILE A 184 5.83 -2.18 -31.83
C ILE A 184 5.12 -1.44 -32.95
N PRO A 185 4.76 -2.11 -34.05
CA PRO A 185 4.02 -1.48 -35.16
C PRO A 185 2.74 -0.81 -34.67
N VAL A 186 2.36 0.30 -35.30
CA VAL A 186 1.12 1.02 -34.95
C VAL A 186 -0.12 0.12 -35.06
N GLY A 187 -0.13 -0.83 -36.00
CA GLY A 187 -1.17 -1.85 -36.16
C GLY A 187 -1.06 -3.05 -35.19
N GLY A 188 -0.03 -3.08 -34.34
CA GLY A 188 0.19 -4.19 -33.40
C GLY A 188 0.66 -5.49 -34.07
N TYR A 189 0.52 -6.60 -33.36
CA TYR A 189 0.88 -7.95 -33.80
C TYR A 189 -0.33 -8.90 -33.77
N LEU A 190 -0.19 -10.05 -34.41
CA LEU A 190 -1.16 -11.16 -34.38
C LEU A 190 -2.58 -10.73 -34.80
N GLY A 191 -2.71 -9.96 -35.87
CA GLY A 191 -4.03 -9.52 -36.35
C GLY A 191 -4.79 -8.60 -35.38
N GLY A 192 -4.07 -7.84 -34.54
CA GLY A 192 -4.66 -6.91 -33.59
C GLY A 192 -4.87 -7.48 -32.17
N LEU A 193 -4.59 -8.77 -31.93
CA LEU A 193 -4.66 -9.34 -30.58
C LEU A 193 -3.67 -8.68 -29.60
N ILE A 194 -2.59 -8.12 -30.13
CA ILE A 194 -1.60 -7.31 -29.40
C ILE A 194 -1.58 -5.91 -30.02
N PRO A 195 -2.43 -4.98 -29.58
CA PRO A 195 -2.50 -3.65 -30.15
C PRO A 195 -1.22 -2.84 -29.86
N GLY A 196 -0.91 -1.89 -30.74
CA GLY A 196 0.22 -0.98 -30.62
C GLY A 196 -0.05 0.20 -29.66
N GLY A 197 0.95 1.05 -29.52
CA GLY A 197 0.87 2.22 -28.68
C GLY A 197 0.74 1.89 -27.18
N TRP A 198 0.12 2.77 -26.40
CA TRP A 198 -0.08 2.57 -24.97
C TRP A 198 -0.89 1.30 -24.62
N ARG A 199 -1.72 0.84 -25.55
CA ARG A 199 -2.58 -0.35 -25.42
C ARG A 199 -1.78 -1.66 -25.29
N PHE A 200 -0.51 -1.67 -25.71
CA PHE A 200 0.41 -2.80 -25.52
C PHE A 200 0.71 -3.07 -24.03
N VAL A 201 0.82 -2.02 -23.21
CA VAL A 201 1.19 -2.15 -21.78
C VAL A 201 0.20 -2.99 -20.98
N PRO A 202 -1.12 -2.79 -21.07
CA PRO A 202 -2.11 -3.66 -20.46
C PRO A 202 -2.03 -5.13 -20.92
N VAL A 203 -1.74 -5.38 -22.20
CA VAL A 203 -1.55 -6.75 -22.73
C VAL A 203 -0.33 -7.41 -22.10
N LEU A 204 0.79 -6.69 -22.01
CA LEU A 204 2.00 -7.18 -21.34
C LEU A 204 1.71 -7.55 -19.88
N TYR A 205 0.99 -6.68 -19.16
CA TYR A 205 0.62 -6.96 -17.77
C TYR A 205 -0.34 -8.14 -17.65
N ALA A 206 -1.30 -8.28 -18.54
CA ALA A 206 -2.19 -9.44 -18.57
C ALA A 206 -1.40 -10.76 -18.75
N ALA A 207 -0.44 -10.78 -19.68
CA ALA A 207 0.45 -11.93 -19.88
C ALA A 207 1.30 -12.21 -18.61
N LEU A 208 1.90 -11.18 -18.00
CA LEU A 208 2.68 -11.32 -16.77
C LEU A 208 1.82 -11.86 -15.60
N LEU A 209 0.56 -11.40 -15.48
CA LEU A 209 -0.36 -11.90 -14.46
C LEU A 209 -0.63 -13.40 -14.64
N VAL A 210 -0.90 -13.85 -15.88
CA VAL A 210 -1.13 -15.28 -16.17
C VAL A 210 0.13 -16.10 -15.89
N LEU A 211 1.30 -15.66 -16.38
CA LEU A 211 2.58 -16.36 -16.13
C LEU A 211 2.90 -16.44 -14.63
N THR A 212 2.61 -15.35 -13.90
CA THR A 212 2.79 -15.32 -12.45
C THR A 212 1.83 -16.28 -11.74
N ALA A 213 0.57 -16.35 -12.19
CA ALA A 213 -0.41 -17.31 -11.66
C ALA A 213 0.05 -18.76 -11.84
N VAL A 214 0.56 -19.08 -13.02
CA VAL A 214 1.15 -20.39 -13.32
C VAL A 214 2.35 -20.66 -12.40
N GLY A 215 3.26 -19.69 -12.25
CA GLY A 215 4.40 -19.80 -11.34
C GLY A 215 3.97 -20.06 -9.88
N VAL A 216 3.02 -19.27 -9.35
CA VAL A 216 2.48 -19.48 -7.98
C VAL A 216 1.85 -20.87 -7.85
N TRP A 217 1.09 -21.30 -8.86
CA TRP A 217 0.40 -22.59 -8.83
C TRP A 217 1.35 -23.78 -8.77
N PHE A 218 2.45 -23.76 -9.50
CA PHE A 218 3.37 -24.91 -9.58
C PHE A 218 4.51 -24.86 -8.54
N VAL A 219 4.96 -23.66 -8.14
CA VAL A 219 6.10 -23.50 -7.24
C VAL A 219 5.70 -23.55 -5.77
N CYS A 220 4.52 -23.02 -5.42
CA CYS A 220 4.07 -22.98 -4.03
C CYS A 220 3.49 -24.31 -3.58
N PRO A 221 3.54 -24.63 -2.27
CA PRO A 221 3.00 -25.86 -1.70
C PRO A 221 1.53 -26.06 -2.06
N LYS A 222 1.15 -27.32 -2.35
CA LYS A 222 -0.24 -27.68 -2.70
C LYS A 222 -1.19 -27.58 -1.51
N VAL A 223 -0.72 -27.95 -0.33
CA VAL A 223 -1.46 -27.81 0.94
C VAL A 223 -1.08 -26.49 1.56
N ASP A 224 -2.08 -25.68 1.89
CA ASP A 224 -1.89 -24.35 2.44
C ASP A 224 -2.42 -24.26 3.88
N HIS A 225 -1.82 -23.37 4.67
CA HIS A 225 -2.27 -23.09 6.03
C HIS A 225 -3.46 -22.13 6.00
N CYS A 226 -4.59 -22.59 6.54
CA CYS A 226 -5.86 -21.84 6.54
C CYS A 226 -6.36 -21.65 7.97
N PRO A 227 -5.85 -20.64 8.72
CA PRO A 227 -6.21 -20.44 10.13
C PRO A 227 -7.70 -20.12 10.35
N GLY A 228 -8.40 -19.66 9.33
CA GLY A 228 -9.83 -19.34 9.34
C GLY A 228 -10.75 -20.46 8.84
N ARG A 229 -10.20 -21.63 8.46
CA ARG A 229 -11.03 -22.73 7.93
C ARG A 229 -12.01 -23.24 8.97
N GLY A 230 -13.29 -23.32 8.59
CA GLY A 230 -14.38 -23.78 9.47
C GLY A 230 -14.87 -22.76 10.51
N ARG A 231 -14.24 -21.60 10.63
CA ARG A 231 -14.67 -20.57 11.57
C ARG A 231 -15.82 -19.73 11.01
N PRO A 232 -16.84 -19.42 11.82
CA PRO A 232 -17.94 -18.54 11.43
C PRO A 232 -17.45 -17.11 11.23
N LEU A 233 -18.10 -16.38 10.31
CA LEU A 233 -17.71 -15.00 9.97
C LEU A 233 -17.78 -14.06 11.20
N GLY A 234 -18.77 -14.26 12.09
CA GLY A 234 -18.92 -13.45 13.29
C GLY A 234 -17.71 -13.50 14.24
N GLU A 235 -17.09 -14.68 14.40
CA GLU A 235 -15.85 -14.83 15.17
C GLU A 235 -14.67 -14.10 14.51
N MET A 236 -14.53 -14.22 13.20
CA MET A 236 -13.45 -13.59 12.46
C MET A 236 -13.56 -12.05 12.44
N LEU A 237 -14.76 -11.52 12.56
CA LEU A 237 -15.02 -10.08 12.65
C LEU A 237 -14.95 -9.54 14.09
N ALA A 238 -15.02 -10.39 15.11
CA ALA A 238 -15.01 -9.98 16.52
C ALA A 238 -13.79 -9.11 16.90
N PRO A 239 -12.56 -9.40 16.41
CA PRO A 239 -11.39 -8.57 16.70
C PRO A 239 -11.51 -7.12 16.24
N LEU A 240 -12.35 -6.82 15.24
CA LEU A 240 -12.54 -5.46 14.72
C LEU A 240 -13.18 -4.50 15.73
N LYS A 241 -13.84 -5.04 16.77
CA LYS A 241 -14.39 -4.25 17.89
C LYS A 241 -13.28 -3.72 18.83
N HIS A 242 -12.08 -4.30 18.79
CA HIS A 242 -11.00 -3.88 19.67
C HIS A 242 -10.38 -2.55 19.23
N VAL A 243 -10.26 -1.60 20.14
CA VAL A 243 -9.62 -0.29 19.92
C VAL A 243 -8.19 -0.41 19.38
N ARG A 244 -7.50 -1.52 19.68
CA ARG A 244 -6.15 -1.82 19.15
C ARG A 244 -6.13 -1.84 17.63
N VAL A 245 -7.17 -2.38 16.98
CA VAL A 245 -7.25 -2.47 15.51
C VAL A 245 -7.36 -1.08 14.89
N TRP A 246 -8.21 -0.22 15.45
CA TRP A 246 -8.38 1.17 14.99
C TRP A 246 -7.12 2.01 15.20
N ARG A 247 -6.41 1.78 16.30
CA ARG A 247 -5.11 2.40 16.54
C ARG A 247 -4.07 1.97 15.52
N LEU A 248 -3.95 0.67 15.21
CA LEU A 248 -3.06 0.18 14.16
C LEU A 248 -3.42 0.72 12.78
N SER A 249 -4.72 0.88 12.51
CA SER A 249 -5.22 1.50 11.29
C SER A 249 -4.76 2.96 11.17
N LEU A 250 -4.88 3.75 12.24
CA LEU A 250 -4.37 5.12 12.27
C LEU A 250 -2.86 5.17 12.02
N TYR A 251 -2.09 4.31 12.68
CA TYR A 251 -0.64 4.23 12.44
C TYR A 251 -0.34 3.90 10.98
N TYR A 252 -1.13 3.02 10.37
CA TYR A 252 -0.94 2.65 8.97
C TYR A 252 -1.37 3.76 8.00
N VAL A 253 -2.36 4.57 8.34
CA VAL A 253 -2.68 5.82 7.62
C VAL A 253 -1.48 6.74 7.60
N VAL A 254 -0.77 6.91 8.72
CA VAL A 254 0.44 7.76 8.80
C VAL A 254 1.57 7.23 7.92
N VAL A 255 1.91 5.93 8.02
CA VAL A 255 3.09 5.39 7.34
C VAL A 255 2.84 4.92 5.91
N PHE A 256 1.59 4.59 5.54
CA PHE A 256 1.23 4.13 4.20
C PHE A 256 0.28 5.09 3.48
N GLY A 257 -0.80 5.53 4.12
CA GLY A 257 -1.74 6.47 3.52
C GLY A 257 -1.06 7.78 3.12
N ALA A 258 -0.34 8.38 4.06
CA ALA A 258 0.41 9.60 3.79
C ALA A 258 1.55 9.39 2.77
N TYR A 259 2.18 8.21 2.74
CA TYR A 259 3.15 7.87 1.70
C TYR A 259 2.54 7.92 0.31
N VAL A 260 1.37 7.32 0.11
CA VAL A 260 0.66 7.33 -1.18
C VAL A 260 0.25 8.75 -1.55
N ALA A 261 -0.33 9.49 -0.60
CA ALA A 261 -0.75 10.88 -0.78
C ALA A 261 0.41 11.78 -1.22
N LEU A 262 1.53 11.75 -0.49
CA LEU A 262 2.72 12.53 -0.80
C LEU A 262 3.36 12.11 -2.13
N SER A 263 3.33 10.82 -2.49
CA SER A 263 3.87 10.34 -3.77
C SER A 263 3.19 10.98 -4.99
N SER A 264 1.92 11.33 -4.87
CA SER A 264 1.15 12.01 -5.92
C SER A 264 1.20 13.54 -5.81
N TRP A 265 1.32 14.07 -4.60
CA TRP A 265 1.25 15.51 -4.32
C TRP A 265 2.60 16.23 -4.46
N LEU A 266 3.71 15.59 -4.04
CA LEU A 266 5.05 16.19 -4.03
C LEU A 266 5.54 16.72 -5.39
N PRO A 267 5.32 16.07 -6.56
CA PRO A 267 5.79 16.63 -7.83
C PRO A 267 5.24 18.02 -8.09
N ASN A 268 3.96 18.27 -7.81
CA ASN A 268 3.35 19.59 -7.96
C ASN A 268 3.88 20.57 -6.92
N TYR A 269 4.10 20.13 -5.68
CA TYR A 269 4.69 20.96 -4.65
C TYR A 269 6.10 21.44 -5.03
N TYR A 270 6.98 20.55 -5.49
CA TYR A 270 8.32 20.90 -5.96
C TYR A 270 8.30 21.93 -7.09
N ARG A 271 7.39 21.76 -8.06
CA ARG A 271 7.26 22.72 -9.16
C ARG A 271 6.78 24.08 -8.70
N ASN A 272 5.75 24.11 -7.88
CA ASN A 272 5.09 25.35 -7.47
C ASN A 272 5.90 26.13 -6.42
N THR A 273 6.63 25.42 -5.54
CA THR A 273 7.37 26.06 -4.43
C THR A 273 8.81 26.38 -4.79
N PHE A 274 9.47 25.47 -5.54
CA PHE A 274 10.90 25.62 -5.86
C PHE A 274 11.17 25.95 -7.33
N GLY A 275 10.15 26.04 -8.18
CA GLY A 275 10.29 26.40 -9.59
C GLY A 275 11.01 25.38 -10.46
N VAL A 276 11.21 24.14 -9.96
CA VAL A 276 11.93 23.10 -10.73
C VAL A 276 11.06 22.54 -11.84
N ASP A 277 11.68 22.04 -12.91
CA ASP A 277 11.00 21.40 -14.02
C ASP A 277 10.35 20.06 -13.60
N LEU A 278 9.44 19.53 -14.42
CA LEU A 278 8.68 18.32 -14.12
C LEU A 278 9.59 17.09 -13.93
N ARG A 279 10.66 16.97 -14.74
CA ARG A 279 11.60 15.85 -14.66
C ARG A 279 12.34 15.86 -13.33
N THR A 280 12.88 16.99 -12.94
CA THR A 280 13.55 17.19 -11.65
C THR A 280 12.61 16.94 -10.49
N ALA A 281 11.37 17.48 -10.53
CA ALA A 281 10.36 17.24 -9.50
C ALA A 281 10.02 15.74 -9.33
N ALA A 282 9.93 15.00 -10.44
CA ALA A 282 9.71 13.56 -10.42
C ALA A 282 10.89 12.80 -9.81
N LEU A 283 12.14 13.17 -10.13
CA LEU A 283 13.35 12.55 -9.58
C LEU A 283 13.47 12.82 -8.07
N LEU A 284 13.24 14.06 -7.61
CA LEU A 284 13.25 14.42 -6.20
C LEU A 284 12.17 13.66 -5.43
N THR A 285 10.98 13.53 -6.02
CA THR A 285 9.91 12.70 -5.42
C THR A 285 10.31 11.22 -5.36
N ALA A 286 11.00 10.71 -6.37
CA ALA A 286 11.50 9.33 -6.36
C ALA A 286 12.49 9.08 -5.22
N MET A 287 13.34 10.05 -4.86
CA MET A 287 14.26 9.95 -3.71
C MET A 287 13.52 9.70 -2.38
N TYR A 288 12.30 10.22 -2.24
CA TYR A 288 11.40 9.92 -1.12
C TYR A 288 10.75 8.54 -1.25
N ILE A 289 10.27 8.17 -2.46
CA ILE A 289 9.51 6.96 -2.71
C ILE A 289 10.36 5.69 -2.53
N PHE A 290 11.62 5.71 -3.00
CA PHE A 290 12.49 4.55 -2.97
C PHE A 290 12.74 4.02 -1.54
N PRO A 291 13.27 4.82 -0.59
CA PRO A 291 13.46 4.33 0.77
C PRO A 291 12.14 3.94 1.44
N ALA A 292 11.07 4.68 1.18
CA ALA A 292 9.75 4.35 1.71
C ALA A 292 9.20 3.00 1.22
N SER A 293 9.68 2.48 0.10
CA SER A 293 9.28 1.17 -0.43
C SER A 293 10.27 0.06 -0.07
N LEU A 294 11.56 0.31 -0.28
CA LEU A 294 12.61 -0.72 -0.19
C LEU A 294 13.08 -1.01 1.23
N LEU A 295 12.86 -0.12 2.20
CA LEU A 295 13.27 -0.33 3.60
C LEU A 295 12.26 -1.13 4.43
N ARG A 296 11.18 -1.65 3.83
CA ARG A 296 10.23 -2.52 4.53
C ARG A 296 10.86 -3.82 5.07
N PRO A 297 11.72 -4.54 4.33
CA PRO A 297 12.42 -5.71 4.88
C PRO A 297 13.25 -5.37 6.13
N LEU A 298 13.98 -4.23 6.09
CA LEU A 298 14.74 -3.74 7.24
C LEU A 298 13.80 -3.44 8.43
N GLY A 299 12.68 -2.77 8.20
CA GLY A 299 11.67 -2.50 9.23
C GLY A 299 11.09 -3.76 9.84
N GLY A 300 10.87 -4.80 9.03
CA GLY A 300 10.43 -6.12 9.47
C GLY A 300 11.47 -6.82 10.34
N TYR A 301 12.72 -6.86 9.90
CA TYR A 301 13.84 -7.42 10.65
C TYR A 301 14.07 -6.71 11.99
N LEU A 302 14.09 -5.38 12.00
CA LEU A 302 14.21 -4.60 13.22
C LEU A 302 13.06 -4.88 14.18
N SER A 303 11.84 -5.06 13.65
CA SER A 303 10.66 -5.37 14.46
C SER A 303 10.66 -6.79 15.02
N ASP A 304 11.29 -7.74 14.33
CA ASP A 304 11.52 -9.09 14.85
C ASP A 304 12.57 -9.07 15.97
N LYS A 305 13.61 -8.25 15.83
CA LYS A 305 14.74 -8.18 16.78
C LYS A 305 14.43 -7.36 18.03
N PHE A 306 13.87 -6.16 17.88
CA PHE A 306 13.66 -5.20 18.96
C PHE A 306 12.20 -5.08 19.41
N GLY A 307 11.29 -5.76 18.71
CA GLY A 307 9.85 -5.65 18.88
C GLY A 307 9.25 -4.47 18.11
N PRO A 308 8.02 -4.63 17.59
CA PRO A 308 7.37 -3.62 16.75
C PRO A 308 7.11 -2.30 17.50
N ARG A 309 6.96 -2.33 18.82
CA ARG A 309 6.71 -1.15 19.66
C ARG A 309 7.88 -0.16 19.63
N VAL A 310 9.09 -0.67 19.89
CA VAL A 310 10.31 0.16 19.91
C VAL A 310 10.55 0.77 18.53
N VAL A 311 10.43 -0.05 17.48
CA VAL A 311 10.64 0.40 16.10
C VAL A 311 9.60 1.45 15.68
N THR A 312 8.31 1.24 15.97
CA THR A 312 7.26 2.22 15.63
C THR A 312 7.46 3.53 16.40
N TYR A 313 7.90 3.45 17.67
CA TYR A 313 8.19 4.63 18.48
C TYR A 313 9.33 5.45 17.87
N ALA A 314 10.45 4.80 17.55
CA ALA A 314 11.59 5.46 16.91
C ALA A 314 11.23 6.08 15.55
N VAL A 315 10.42 5.39 14.75
CA VAL A 315 9.91 5.89 13.47
C VAL A 315 9.08 7.16 13.66
N PHE A 316 8.10 7.15 14.56
CA PHE A 316 7.24 8.32 14.77
C PHE A 316 8.00 9.51 15.35
N VAL A 317 8.97 9.28 16.26
CA VAL A 317 9.86 10.34 16.75
C VAL A 317 10.70 10.92 15.60
N GLY A 318 11.36 10.07 14.83
CA GLY A 318 12.19 10.50 13.70
C GLY A 318 11.39 11.27 12.65
N MET A 319 10.17 10.79 12.31
CA MET A 319 9.27 11.49 11.39
C MET A 319 8.80 12.84 11.98
N THR A 320 8.47 12.89 13.26
CA THR A 320 8.08 14.16 13.94
C THR A 320 9.19 15.20 13.83
N VAL A 321 10.42 14.80 14.15
CA VAL A 321 11.60 15.71 14.07
C VAL A 321 11.82 16.21 12.64
N ALA A 322 11.69 15.34 11.64
CA ALA A 322 11.86 15.71 10.23
C ALA A 322 10.71 16.58 9.69
N LEU A 323 9.47 16.41 10.22
CA LEU A 323 8.30 17.16 9.76
C LEU A 323 8.22 18.58 10.35
N ILE A 324 8.77 18.81 11.54
CA ILE A 324 8.74 20.15 12.17
C ILE A 324 9.28 21.25 11.25
N PRO A 325 10.51 21.15 10.71
CA PRO A 325 11.02 22.17 9.80
C PRO A 325 10.23 22.28 8.49
N LEU A 326 9.62 21.19 8.00
CA LEU A 326 8.79 21.19 6.80
C LEU A 326 7.46 21.95 6.97
N CYS A 327 7.00 22.13 8.21
CA CYS A 327 5.80 22.91 8.52
C CYS A 327 6.04 24.41 8.46
N LEU A 328 7.29 24.86 8.53
CA LEU A 328 7.64 26.27 8.51
C LEU A 328 7.68 26.79 7.07
N PRO A 329 7.32 28.07 6.86
CA PRO A 329 7.50 28.69 5.56
C PRO A 329 8.96 28.61 5.10
N THR A 330 9.19 28.33 3.82
CA THR A 330 10.54 28.09 3.27
C THR A 330 11.51 29.24 3.49
N HIS A 331 11.00 30.47 3.54
CA HIS A 331 11.81 31.67 3.79
C HIS A 331 12.27 31.83 5.26
N VAL A 332 11.61 31.15 6.21
CA VAL A 332 11.97 31.26 7.65
C VAL A 332 13.25 30.49 7.98
N LEU A 333 13.40 29.32 7.36
CA LEU A 333 14.58 28.45 7.57
C LEU A 333 15.51 28.40 6.35
N ASP A 334 15.28 29.24 5.33
CA ASP A 334 15.99 29.17 4.04
C ASP A 334 16.03 27.73 3.50
N LEU A 335 14.87 27.06 3.56
CA LEU A 335 14.72 25.68 3.11
C LEU A 335 14.85 25.62 1.59
N GLY A 336 16.09 25.54 1.11
CA GLY A 336 16.37 25.22 -0.29
C GLY A 336 15.89 23.80 -0.65
N VAL A 337 15.73 23.54 -1.95
CA VAL A 337 15.25 22.25 -2.49
C VAL A 337 16.02 21.05 -1.95
N THR A 338 17.33 21.17 -1.74
CA THR A 338 18.21 20.10 -1.26
C THR A 338 17.88 19.69 0.16
N LEU A 339 17.80 20.67 1.09
CA LEU A 339 17.48 20.41 2.49
C LEU A 339 16.06 19.89 2.66
N PHE A 340 15.09 20.49 1.94
CA PHE A 340 13.72 20.00 1.89
C PHE A 340 13.67 18.52 1.44
N THR A 341 14.36 18.18 0.35
CA THR A 341 14.41 16.80 -0.16
C THR A 341 15.09 15.87 0.84
N GLY A 342 16.16 16.30 1.51
CA GLY A 342 16.81 15.52 2.57
C GLY A 342 15.86 15.17 3.72
N LEU A 343 15.07 16.13 4.19
CA LEU A 343 14.05 15.90 5.22
C LEU A 343 12.96 14.95 4.71
N MET A 344 12.52 15.11 3.45
CA MET A 344 11.56 14.18 2.84
C MET A 344 12.10 12.75 2.72
N VAL A 345 13.39 12.59 2.44
CA VAL A 345 14.04 11.26 2.45
C VAL A 345 14.00 10.65 3.86
N VAL A 346 14.27 11.43 4.92
CA VAL A 346 14.15 10.94 6.31
C VAL A 346 12.71 10.51 6.62
N VAL A 347 11.71 11.29 6.22
CA VAL A 347 10.29 10.89 6.33
C VAL A 347 10.02 9.60 5.57
N GLY A 348 10.55 9.47 4.35
CA GLY A 348 10.43 8.26 3.52
C GLY A 348 11.06 7.02 4.17
N VAL A 349 12.25 7.16 4.77
CA VAL A 349 12.90 6.10 5.56
C VAL A 349 12.01 5.68 6.73
N GLY A 350 11.51 6.64 7.50
CA GLY A 350 10.58 6.40 8.60
C GLY A 350 9.33 5.64 8.13
N MET A 351 8.72 6.08 7.03
CA MET A 351 7.54 5.41 6.47
C MET A 351 7.85 3.99 5.97
N GLY A 352 9.03 3.77 5.36
CA GLY A 352 9.45 2.45 4.90
C GLY A 352 9.57 1.44 6.05
N ILE A 353 10.30 1.81 7.09
CA ILE A 353 10.47 1.00 8.30
C ILE A 353 9.14 0.84 9.04
N GLY A 354 8.38 1.94 9.17
CA GLY A 354 7.12 1.99 9.91
C GLY A 354 6.02 1.12 9.30
N LYS A 355 5.93 1.02 7.98
CA LYS A 355 4.96 0.13 7.32
C LYS A 355 5.08 -1.33 7.78
N ALA A 356 6.31 -1.84 7.91
CA ALA A 356 6.54 -3.20 8.35
C ALA A 356 6.34 -3.36 9.86
N SER A 357 6.79 -2.38 10.67
CA SER A 357 6.62 -2.43 12.12
C SER A 357 5.16 -2.42 12.54
N VAL A 358 4.31 -1.62 11.88
CA VAL A 358 2.87 -1.59 12.14
C VAL A 358 2.22 -2.93 11.77
N TYR A 359 2.57 -3.52 10.63
CA TYR A 359 2.01 -4.83 10.27
C TYR A 359 2.48 -5.97 11.14
N LYS A 360 3.66 -5.88 11.76
CA LYS A 360 4.14 -6.89 12.73
C LYS A 360 3.26 -6.97 13.98
N TYR A 361 2.57 -5.89 14.37
CA TYR A 361 1.61 -5.95 15.49
C TYR A 361 0.42 -6.85 15.19
N VAL A 362 -0.03 -6.94 13.93
CA VAL A 362 -1.24 -7.70 13.56
C VAL A 362 -1.10 -9.15 13.97
N PRO A 363 -0.12 -9.94 13.49
CA PRO A 363 0.02 -11.32 13.90
C PRO A 363 0.45 -11.50 15.37
N ASN A 364 1.04 -10.48 16.00
CA ASN A 364 1.41 -10.55 17.41
C ASN A 364 0.20 -10.46 18.33
N TYR A 365 -0.81 -9.62 17.98
CA TYR A 365 -2.00 -9.42 18.80
C TYR A 365 -3.18 -10.29 18.36
N PHE A 366 -3.25 -10.62 17.09
CA PHE A 366 -4.38 -11.34 16.47
C PHE A 366 -3.88 -12.49 15.57
N PRO A 367 -3.16 -13.48 16.14
CA PRO A 367 -2.51 -14.53 15.35
C PRO A 367 -3.47 -15.41 14.54
N LYS A 368 -4.73 -15.51 14.97
CA LYS A 368 -5.79 -16.28 14.29
C LYS A 368 -6.63 -15.48 13.30
N ASP A 369 -6.53 -14.15 13.32
CA ASP A 369 -7.37 -13.23 12.56
C ASP A 369 -6.56 -12.22 11.74
N VAL A 370 -5.40 -12.66 11.28
CA VAL A 370 -4.46 -11.78 10.56
C VAL A 370 -5.07 -11.24 9.28
N GLY A 371 -5.84 -12.04 8.54
CA GLY A 371 -6.51 -11.60 7.33
C GLY A 371 -7.57 -10.54 7.59
N ALA A 372 -8.44 -10.74 8.58
CA ALA A 372 -9.50 -9.78 8.92
C ALA A 372 -8.90 -8.46 9.45
N VAL A 373 -8.03 -8.55 10.46
CA VAL A 373 -7.42 -7.36 11.08
C VAL A 373 -6.49 -6.65 10.11
N GLY A 374 -5.61 -7.39 9.42
CA GLY A 374 -4.71 -6.84 8.41
C GLY A 374 -5.47 -6.26 7.21
N GLY A 375 -6.62 -6.86 6.88
CA GLY A 375 -7.54 -6.35 5.87
C GLY A 375 -8.09 -4.97 6.21
N LEU A 376 -8.62 -4.79 7.43
CA LEU A 376 -9.13 -3.49 7.88
C LEU A 376 -8.00 -2.45 8.00
N VAL A 377 -6.87 -2.81 8.61
CA VAL A 377 -5.70 -1.92 8.71
C VAL A 377 -5.22 -1.49 7.33
N GLY A 378 -5.14 -2.43 6.38
CA GLY A 378 -4.75 -2.15 5.00
C GLY A 378 -5.78 -1.33 4.23
N MET A 379 -7.08 -1.56 4.46
CA MET A 379 -8.17 -0.80 3.88
C MET A 379 -8.10 0.68 4.30
N LEU A 380 -8.06 0.95 5.59
CA LEU A 380 -8.02 2.31 6.11
C LEU A 380 -6.71 3.04 5.72
N GLY A 381 -5.58 2.31 5.72
CA GLY A 381 -4.32 2.86 5.21
C GLY A 381 -4.38 3.25 3.73
N ALA A 382 -4.98 2.42 2.88
CA ALA A 382 -5.11 2.74 1.46
C ALA A 382 -6.10 3.88 1.20
N LEU A 383 -7.22 3.91 1.94
CA LEU A 383 -8.17 5.03 1.90
C LEU A 383 -7.53 6.33 2.38
N GLY A 384 -6.57 6.29 3.33
CA GLY A 384 -5.77 7.45 3.70
C GLY A 384 -5.03 8.06 2.50
N GLY A 385 -4.50 7.24 1.60
CA GLY A 385 -3.87 7.70 0.35
C GLY A 385 -4.83 8.40 -0.61
N PHE A 386 -6.11 8.06 -0.56
CA PHE A 386 -7.17 8.69 -1.34
C PHE A 386 -7.70 9.98 -0.69
N VAL A 387 -7.88 9.99 0.63
CA VAL A 387 -8.50 11.10 1.38
C VAL A 387 -7.51 12.23 1.65
N LEU A 388 -6.24 11.92 1.94
CA LEU A 388 -5.26 12.95 2.34
C LEU A 388 -4.93 13.98 1.26
N PRO A 389 -4.79 13.67 -0.06
CA PRO A 389 -4.52 14.68 -1.07
C PRO A 389 -5.58 15.78 -1.15
N PRO A 390 -6.90 15.50 -1.19
CA PRO A 390 -7.94 16.51 -1.07
C PRO A 390 -7.85 17.33 0.23
N VAL A 391 -7.54 16.67 1.37
CA VAL A 391 -7.35 17.36 2.66
C VAL A 391 -6.18 18.33 2.58
N PHE A 392 -5.05 17.93 2.02
CA PHE A 392 -3.89 18.81 1.81
C PHE A 392 -4.27 20.03 0.96
N GLY A 393 -5.03 19.82 -0.12
CA GLY A 393 -5.52 20.91 -0.96
C GLY A 393 -6.49 21.85 -0.23
N MET A 394 -7.43 21.30 0.55
CA MET A 394 -8.38 22.11 1.35
C MET A 394 -7.66 22.96 2.41
N VAL A 395 -6.79 22.33 3.20
CA VAL A 395 -6.05 23.04 4.26
C VAL A 395 -5.10 24.09 3.65
N GLY A 396 -4.43 23.77 2.53
CA GLY A 396 -3.59 24.72 1.79
C GLY A 396 -4.37 25.95 1.31
N ARG A 397 -5.58 25.76 0.76
CA ARG A 397 -6.45 26.88 0.35
C ARG A 397 -6.96 27.70 1.53
N ALA A 398 -7.37 27.04 2.62
CA ALA A 398 -7.89 27.70 3.80
C ALA A 398 -6.83 28.54 4.54
N THR A 399 -5.57 28.11 4.52
CA THR A 399 -4.45 28.78 5.23
C THR A 399 -3.63 29.68 4.32
N GLY A 400 -3.81 29.61 2.99
CA GLY A 400 -2.95 30.28 2.01
C GLY A 400 -1.51 29.74 1.98
N SER A 401 -1.23 28.62 2.67
CA SER A 401 0.13 28.06 2.81
C SER A 401 0.21 26.64 2.27
N PRO A 402 1.10 26.38 1.30
CA PRO A 402 1.34 25.02 0.80
C PRO A 402 1.95 24.10 1.87
N GLN A 403 2.61 24.64 2.91
CA GLN A 403 3.17 23.89 4.03
C GLN A 403 2.10 23.27 4.95
N ALA A 404 0.86 23.72 4.86
CA ALA A 404 -0.27 23.20 5.63
C ALA A 404 -0.48 21.68 5.47
N ALA A 405 -0.09 21.10 4.34
CA ALA A 405 -0.07 19.65 4.15
C ALA A 405 0.86 18.95 5.14
N PHE A 406 2.04 19.52 5.41
CA PHE A 406 3.00 18.97 6.38
C PHE A 406 2.51 19.18 7.81
N VAL A 407 1.80 20.28 8.10
CA VAL A 407 1.15 20.50 9.41
C VAL A 407 0.10 19.42 9.67
N ALA A 408 -0.74 19.09 8.69
CA ALA A 408 -1.71 18.03 8.82
C ALA A 408 -1.03 16.66 9.06
N LEU A 409 0.06 16.38 8.35
CA LEU A 409 0.83 15.15 8.53
C LEU A 409 1.55 15.10 9.88
N LEU A 410 2.10 16.23 10.33
CA LEU A 410 2.71 16.35 11.66
C LEU A 410 1.67 16.09 12.75
N ALA A 411 0.48 16.69 12.65
CA ALA A 411 -0.61 16.47 13.60
C ALA A 411 -1.03 15.00 13.68
N LEU A 412 -1.16 14.31 12.54
CA LEU A 412 -1.44 12.87 12.48
C LEU A 412 -0.31 12.04 13.11
N THR A 413 0.95 12.39 12.84
CA THR A 413 2.13 11.67 13.36
C THR A 413 2.27 11.85 14.86
N VAL A 414 2.16 13.08 15.35
CA VAL A 414 2.21 13.42 16.79
C VAL A 414 1.03 12.81 17.53
N GLY A 415 -0.18 12.86 16.99
CA GLY A 415 -1.36 12.23 17.57
C GLY A 415 -1.18 10.71 17.68
N SER A 416 -0.60 10.06 16.66
CA SER A 416 -0.29 8.63 16.67
C SER A 416 0.81 8.30 17.69
N LEU A 417 1.85 9.13 17.78
CA LEU A 417 2.94 8.99 18.77
C LEU A 417 2.40 9.16 20.20
N ALA A 418 1.56 10.16 20.44
CA ALA A 418 0.93 10.39 21.73
C ALA A 418 0.06 9.20 22.14
N TRP A 419 -0.76 8.68 21.23
CA TRP A 419 -1.57 7.49 21.53
C TRP A 419 -0.69 6.26 21.82
N LEU A 420 0.38 6.06 21.05
CA LEU A 420 1.34 4.99 21.32
C LEU A 420 1.98 5.15 22.71
N HIS A 421 2.39 6.37 23.05
CA HIS A 421 3.02 6.69 24.36
C HIS A 421 2.06 6.40 25.52
N LEU A 422 0.82 6.89 25.44
CA LEU A 422 -0.20 6.65 26.47
C LEU A 422 -0.44 5.15 26.72
N VAL A 423 -0.46 4.36 25.65
CA VAL A 423 -0.61 2.90 25.77
C VAL A 423 0.61 2.26 26.43
N VAL A 424 1.83 2.70 26.08
CA VAL A 424 3.07 2.19 26.69
C VAL A 424 3.10 2.51 28.19
N VAL A 425 2.74 3.73 28.56
CA VAL A 425 2.66 4.14 29.98
C VAL A 425 1.62 3.32 30.73
N ALA A 426 0.41 3.15 30.14
CA ALA A 426 -0.64 2.33 30.77
C ALA A 426 -0.22 0.88 30.98
N MET A 427 0.50 0.28 30.02
CA MET A 427 1.02 -1.10 30.14
C MET A 427 2.07 -1.21 31.23
N LYS A 428 3.04 -0.27 31.30
CA LYS A 428 4.07 -0.25 32.35
C LYS A 428 3.46 -0.10 33.75
N ARG A 429 2.41 0.75 33.88
CA ARG A 429 1.67 0.92 35.15
C ARG A 429 0.93 -0.37 35.55
N ALA A 430 0.32 -1.08 34.58
CA ALA A 430 -0.33 -2.35 34.84
C ALA A 430 0.67 -3.44 35.27
N GLU A 431 1.82 -3.53 34.60
CA GLU A 431 2.91 -4.45 34.98
C GLU A 431 3.42 -4.15 36.39
N ALA A 432 3.67 -2.86 36.71
CA ALA A 432 4.12 -2.46 38.03
C ALA A 432 3.11 -2.78 39.14
N ARG A 433 1.80 -2.67 38.87
CA ARG A 433 0.75 -3.07 39.84
C ARG A 433 0.73 -4.57 40.07
N MET A 434 0.84 -5.39 39.01
CA MET A 434 0.90 -6.87 39.16
C MET A 434 2.12 -7.33 39.94
N MET A 435 3.27 -6.63 39.81
CA MET A 435 4.46 -6.92 40.59
C MET A 435 4.37 -6.42 42.06
N ALA A 436 3.52 -5.43 42.34
CA ALA A 436 3.32 -4.86 43.67
C ALA A 436 2.21 -5.57 44.46
N GLU A 437 1.34 -6.34 43.83
CA GLU A 437 0.38 -7.21 44.51
C GLU A 437 1.13 -8.44 45.04
N PRO A 438 1.24 -8.66 46.38
CA PRO A 438 1.84 -9.89 46.91
C PRO A 438 1.02 -11.08 46.39
N GLU A 439 1.72 -12.18 46.02
CA GLU A 439 1.04 -13.45 45.73
C GLU A 439 -0.03 -13.71 46.83
N PRO A 440 -1.30 -14.00 46.41
CA PRO A 440 -2.30 -14.38 47.42
C PRO A 440 -1.74 -15.58 48.17
N ALA A 441 -1.54 -15.37 49.45
CA ALA A 441 -0.82 -16.23 50.34
C ALA A 441 -1.17 -17.71 50.12
N LEU A 442 -0.25 -18.48 49.63
CA LEU A 442 -0.10 -19.92 49.91
C LEU A 442 0.09 -20.18 51.43
N ALA A 443 -0.14 -19.16 52.26
CA ALA A 443 0.00 -19.17 53.73
C ALA A 443 -1.19 -19.71 54.50
N LEU A 444 -2.24 -20.21 53.83
CA LEU A 444 -3.37 -20.85 54.51
C LEU A 444 -3.38 -22.39 54.43
N ALA A 445 -2.45 -23.00 53.71
CA ALA A 445 -2.35 -24.47 53.63
C ALA A 445 -1.34 -25.09 54.61
N SER A 446 -0.60 -24.30 55.41
CA SER A 446 0.35 -24.81 56.43
C SER A 446 -0.09 -24.56 57.86
N ALA A 447 -1.30 -24.10 58.10
CA ALA A 447 -1.87 -23.91 59.46
C ALA A 447 -2.94 -24.93 59.87
N GLU A 448 -3.19 -25.92 59.01
CA GLU A 448 -4.08 -27.06 59.34
C GLU A 448 -3.37 -28.40 59.02
N SER A 449 -2.18 -28.58 59.58
CA SER A 449 -1.58 -29.92 59.69
C SER A 449 -1.01 -30.10 61.08
#